data_bf4642664d7fddadf3920efb4a5d5885
#
_entry.id   bf4642664d7fddadf3920efb4a5d5885
#
_cell.length_a   1.000
_cell.length_b   1.000
_cell.length_c   1.000
_cell.angle_alpha   90.00
_cell.angle_beta   90.00
_cell.angle_gamma   90.00
#
_symmetry.space_group_name_H-M   'P 1'
#
loop_
_entity.id
_entity.type
_entity.pdbx_description
1 polymer ?
#
loop_
_entity_poly.entity_id
_entity_poly.type
_entity_poly.pdbx_seq_one_letter_code
_entity_poly.pdbx_strand_id
1 'polypeptide(L)'
;MSDHERFSGSYRAGEVDFLLRRLPQANFVGVAEKEALIQSGRRHYSQMLSPESAPSERYMALFDAACRANNARMAQDCLRLASLIAQRSQHRLAIVSLARGGTPVGVVVARLLRELFGRDAVHYSVSIVRDRGIDAAALRHILALGHHPDSIVFVDGWTGKGVIARELASSIEVFNVRHGTHVGAGLHVLSDLAGAAACAASCDDYLIPSSILNATVSGLLSRTVMSEDMRADDFHGCVFYEQFAAVDRSQAFADALVRLALEQAQAQPRAQAIDAPAARARSQTYIAGAMRRYGVADVNLVKPGIGEATRVLLRRVPRLVVLRDPHAPDVAHLAALAEEKRVPVEIDPHLPYHAVSLIRSASDG
;
A
#
# COMPACT_ATOMS: atom_id res chain seq x y z
N MET A 1 24.72 -16.67 -5.60
CA MET A 1 24.04 -15.46 -5.09
C MET A 1 24.33 -14.36 -6.11
N SER A 2 23.33 -13.84 -6.79
CA SER A 2 23.53 -12.67 -7.66
C SER A 2 23.92 -11.49 -6.77
N ASP A 3 25.01 -10.77 -7.14
CA ASP A 3 25.38 -9.52 -6.50
C ASP A 3 24.21 -8.55 -6.63
N HIS A 4 23.41 -8.43 -5.56
CA HIS A 4 22.33 -7.45 -5.52
C HIS A 4 22.96 -6.08 -5.23
N GLU A 5 23.02 -5.23 -6.25
CA GLU A 5 23.35 -3.83 -6.07
C GLU A 5 22.24 -3.12 -5.30
N ARG A 6 22.55 -2.51 -4.16
CA ARG A 6 21.58 -1.77 -3.35
C ARG A 6 20.94 -0.65 -4.16
N PHE A 7 19.61 -0.62 -4.12
CA PHE A 7 18.83 0.33 -4.90
C PHE A 7 17.78 1.02 -4.03
N SER A 8 17.92 2.33 -3.82
CA SER A 8 17.04 3.13 -2.96
C SER A 8 15.99 3.94 -3.74
N GLY A 9 15.85 3.73 -5.07
CA GLY A 9 14.99 4.57 -5.90
C GLY A 9 15.39 6.04 -5.78
N SER A 10 14.43 6.92 -5.50
CA SER A 10 14.67 8.34 -5.25
C SER A 10 14.80 8.70 -3.76
N TYR A 11 14.78 7.70 -2.87
CA TYR A 11 15.11 7.93 -1.45
C TYR A 11 16.60 8.04 -1.24
N ARG A 12 17.01 8.62 -0.12
CA ARG A 12 18.45 8.67 0.26
C ARG A 12 18.99 7.26 0.44
N ALA A 13 20.25 7.07 0.12
CA ALA A 13 20.95 5.82 0.35
C ALA A 13 20.82 5.39 1.83
N GLY A 14 20.47 4.12 2.05
CA GLY A 14 20.28 3.56 3.39
C GLY A 14 18.90 3.75 4.03
N GLU A 15 17.98 4.50 3.40
CA GLU A 15 16.61 4.60 3.90
C GLU A 15 15.73 3.42 3.50
N VAL A 16 15.96 2.90 2.32
CA VAL A 16 15.33 1.67 1.82
C VAL A 16 16.25 0.96 0.86
N ASP A 17 16.19 -0.36 0.84
CA ASP A 17 16.74 -1.20 -0.22
C ASP A 17 15.57 -1.89 -0.94
N PHE A 18 15.36 -1.53 -2.21
CA PHE A 18 14.34 -2.17 -3.03
C PHE A 18 14.85 -3.52 -3.53
N LEU A 19 14.33 -4.61 -2.98
CA LEU A 19 14.61 -5.94 -3.49
C LEU A 19 13.74 -6.23 -4.72
N LEU A 20 14.05 -5.49 -5.79
CA LEU A 20 13.34 -5.51 -7.06
C LEU A 20 14.34 -5.45 -8.22
N ARG A 21 14.09 -6.23 -9.28
CA ARG A 21 14.88 -6.18 -10.51
C ARG A 21 14.43 -4.98 -11.37
N ARG A 22 15.34 -4.05 -11.65
CA ARG A 22 15.06 -2.96 -12.59
C ARG A 22 14.94 -3.52 -14.02
N LEU A 23 13.80 -3.30 -14.64
CA LEU A 23 13.55 -3.69 -16.03
C LEU A 23 13.80 -2.49 -16.93
N PRO A 24 14.61 -2.63 -17.98
CA PRO A 24 14.86 -1.53 -18.94
C PRO A 24 13.62 -1.19 -19.74
N GLN A 25 12.77 -2.18 -19.96
CA GLN A 25 11.47 -2.04 -20.64
C GLN A 25 10.42 -2.91 -19.97
N ALA A 26 9.15 -2.52 -20.09
CA ALA A 26 8.02 -3.30 -19.67
C ALA A 26 6.97 -3.37 -20.77
N ASN A 27 6.16 -4.42 -20.76
CA ASN A 27 4.98 -4.51 -21.64
C ASN A 27 3.94 -3.50 -21.18
N PHE A 28 3.97 -2.31 -21.79
CA PHE A 28 2.99 -1.27 -21.55
C PHE A 28 1.72 -1.55 -22.35
N VAL A 29 0.60 -1.60 -21.62
CA VAL A 29 -0.73 -1.86 -22.17
C VAL A 29 -1.68 -0.76 -21.71
N GLY A 30 -2.50 -0.26 -22.62
CA GLY A 30 -3.53 0.74 -22.28
C GLY A 30 -4.48 0.25 -21.17
N VAL A 31 -5.04 1.17 -20.37
CA VAL A 31 -5.87 0.80 -19.21
C VAL A 31 -7.07 -0.06 -19.62
N ALA A 32 -7.77 0.29 -20.69
CA ALA A 32 -8.95 -0.45 -21.16
C ALA A 32 -8.58 -1.84 -21.69
N GLU A 33 -7.52 -1.95 -22.49
CA GLU A 33 -7.02 -3.23 -23.02
C GLU A 33 -6.55 -4.14 -21.89
N LYS A 34 -5.82 -3.60 -20.92
CA LYS A 34 -5.37 -4.34 -19.75
C LYS A 34 -6.56 -4.87 -18.95
N GLU A 35 -7.61 -4.07 -18.73
CA GLU A 35 -8.80 -4.50 -18.01
C GLU A 35 -9.49 -5.66 -18.76
N ALA A 36 -9.62 -5.57 -20.10
CA ALA A 36 -10.17 -6.64 -20.94
C ALA A 36 -9.35 -7.93 -20.88
N LEU A 37 -8.03 -7.84 -20.90
CA LEU A 37 -7.12 -9.00 -20.79
C LEU A 37 -7.21 -9.68 -19.40
N ILE A 38 -7.35 -8.90 -18.34
CA ILE A 38 -7.53 -9.42 -16.98
C ILE A 38 -8.90 -10.14 -16.86
N GLN A 39 -9.99 -9.47 -17.27
CA GLN A 39 -11.35 -10.00 -17.13
C GLN A 39 -11.59 -11.24 -18.01
N SER A 40 -10.93 -11.33 -19.17
CA SER A 40 -10.96 -12.52 -20.02
C SER A 40 -10.09 -13.69 -19.54
N GLY A 41 -9.30 -13.49 -18.47
CA GLY A 41 -8.36 -14.49 -17.96
C GLY A 41 -7.15 -14.76 -18.85
N ARG A 42 -6.97 -13.99 -19.95
CA ARG A 42 -5.89 -14.21 -20.92
C ARG A 42 -4.51 -13.83 -20.36
N ARG A 43 -4.44 -12.81 -19.49
CA ARG A 43 -3.20 -12.37 -18.85
C ARG A 43 -3.45 -11.99 -17.40
N HIS A 44 -2.50 -12.32 -16.54
CA HIS A 44 -2.51 -11.84 -15.16
C HIS A 44 -2.09 -10.37 -15.11
N TYR A 45 -2.68 -9.59 -14.20
CA TYR A 45 -2.40 -8.15 -14.11
C TYR A 45 -0.92 -7.83 -13.85
N SER A 46 -0.17 -8.74 -13.20
CA SER A 46 1.26 -8.57 -12.89
C SER A 46 2.16 -8.71 -14.13
N GLN A 47 1.67 -9.23 -15.23
CA GLN A 47 2.45 -9.38 -16.47
C GLN A 47 2.40 -8.14 -17.38
N MET A 48 1.64 -7.11 -16.99
CA MET A 48 1.40 -5.93 -17.82
C MET A 48 1.50 -4.66 -16.97
N LEU A 49 2.07 -3.59 -17.53
CA LEU A 49 1.99 -2.24 -16.94
C LEU A 49 1.11 -1.35 -17.82
N SER A 50 0.32 -0.50 -17.20
CA SER A 50 -0.19 0.68 -17.92
C SER A 50 0.84 1.79 -17.78
N PRO A 51 1.08 2.59 -18.83
CA PRO A 51 1.97 3.74 -18.74
C PRO A 51 1.55 4.64 -17.59
N GLU A 52 2.51 5.08 -16.80
CA GLU A 52 2.30 6.15 -15.82
C GLU A 52 2.75 7.46 -16.47
N SER A 53 2.02 8.52 -16.22
CA SER A 53 2.40 9.90 -16.60
C SER A 53 2.75 10.69 -15.35
N ALA A 54 3.52 11.77 -15.53
CA ALA A 54 3.73 12.72 -14.46
C ALA A 54 2.35 13.24 -13.96
N PRO A 55 2.18 13.40 -12.64
CA PRO A 55 0.95 13.94 -12.10
C PRO A 55 0.74 15.38 -12.62
N SER A 56 -0.49 15.71 -13.01
CA SER A 56 -0.84 17.08 -13.39
C SER A 56 -0.72 18.04 -12.21
N GLU A 57 -0.65 19.34 -12.47
CA GLU A 57 -0.63 20.38 -11.44
C GLU A 57 -1.85 20.23 -10.49
N ARG A 58 -3.03 19.89 -11.02
CA ARG A 58 -4.22 19.61 -10.21
C ARG A 58 -4.02 18.46 -9.24
N TYR A 59 -3.40 17.34 -9.69
CA TYR A 59 -3.11 16.22 -8.81
C TYR A 59 -2.06 16.56 -7.75
N MET A 60 -1.08 17.35 -8.11
CA MET A 60 -0.09 17.87 -7.16
C MET A 60 -0.77 18.76 -6.11
N ALA A 61 -1.65 19.66 -6.52
CA ALA A 61 -2.42 20.50 -5.60
C ALA A 61 -3.32 19.69 -4.64
N LEU A 62 -3.96 18.60 -5.14
CA LEU A 62 -4.73 17.67 -4.31
C LEU A 62 -3.84 16.94 -3.30
N PHE A 63 -2.66 16.48 -3.73
CA PHE A 63 -1.70 15.86 -2.83
C PHE A 63 -1.23 16.82 -1.74
N ASP A 64 -0.87 18.05 -2.10
CA ASP A 64 -0.42 19.06 -1.16
C ASP A 64 -1.55 19.43 -0.16
N ALA A 65 -2.80 19.49 -0.61
CA ALA A 65 -3.96 19.71 0.26
C ALA A 65 -4.16 18.54 1.22
N ALA A 66 -4.06 17.30 0.74
CA ALA A 66 -4.13 16.09 1.57
C ALA A 66 -3.01 16.05 2.62
N CYS A 67 -1.78 16.44 2.24
CA CYS A 67 -0.65 16.54 3.16
C CYS A 67 -0.93 17.57 4.28
N ARG A 68 -1.43 18.76 3.93
CA ARG A 68 -1.79 19.77 4.95
C ARG A 68 -2.85 19.27 5.93
N ALA A 69 -3.84 18.54 5.43
CA ALA A 69 -4.94 18.05 6.26
C ALA A 69 -4.56 16.83 7.11
N ASN A 70 -3.74 15.91 6.58
CA ASN A 70 -3.62 14.57 7.16
C ASN A 70 -2.20 14.16 7.58
N ASN A 71 -1.13 14.91 7.24
CA ASN A 71 0.23 14.51 7.61
C ASN A 71 0.42 14.38 9.13
N ALA A 72 -0.18 15.27 9.92
CA ALA A 72 -0.09 15.21 11.38
C ALA A 72 -0.70 13.91 11.93
N ARG A 73 -1.84 13.50 11.40
CA ARG A 73 -2.51 12.23 11.74
C ARG A 73 -1.69 11.02 11.28
N MET A 74 -1.24 11.03 10.02
CA MET A 74 -0.43 9.95 9.49
C MET A 74 0.89 9.80 10.25
N ALA A 75 1.53 10.91 10.64
CA ALA A 75 2.74 10.91 11.46
C ALA A 75 2.49 10.28 12.83
N GLN A 76 1.35 10.57 13.47
CA GLN A 76 0.94 9.95 14.73
C GLN A 76 0.73 8.44 14.58
N ASP A 77 0.09 8.00 13.48
CA ASP A 77 -0.11 6.58 13.22
C ASP A 77 1.22 5.87 12.91
N CYS A 78 2.15 6.51 12.19
CA CYS A 78 3.51 5.99 12.00
C CYS A 78 4.26 5.85 13.34
N LEU A 79 4.14 6.85 14.23
CA LEU A 79 4.74 6.81 15.56
C LEU A 79 4.18 5.66 16.41
N ARG A 80 2.85 5.48 16.42
CA ARG A 80 2.20 4.34 17.09
C ARG A 80 2.68 3.01 16.56
N LEU A 81 2.71 2.87 15.23
CA LEU A 81 3.14 1.64 14.57
C LEU A 81 4.60 1.32 14.91
N ALA A 82 5.48 2.32 14.87
CA ALA A 82 6.89 2.18 15.26
C ALA A 82 7.04 1.77 16.73
N SER A 83 6.26 2.37 17.64
CA SER A 83 6.24 2.00 19.07
C SER A 83 5.84 0.54 19.30
N LEU A 84 4.80 0.06 18.60
CA LEU A 84 4.35 -1.33 18.69
C LEU A 84 5.38 -2.31 18.11
N ILE A 85 6.05 -1.94 17.02
CA ILE A 85 7.10 -2.75 16.40
C ILE A 85 8.36 -2.78 17.28
N ALA A 86 8.73 -1.67 17.93
CA ALA A 86 9.90 -1.59 18.80
C ALA A 86 9.90 -2.60 19.95
N GLN A 87 8.71 -3.05 20.39
CA GLN A 87 8.53 -3.99 21.49
C GLN A 87 8.61 -5.47 21.08
N ARG A 88 8.66 -5.78 19.76
CA ARG A 88 8.47 -7.16 19.26
C ARG A 88 9.69 -8.06 19.41
N SER A 89 10.85 -7.62 19.02
CA SER A 89 12.06 -8.45 18.93
C SER A 89 13.26 -7.72 19.46
N GLN A 90 14.20 -8.45 20.05
CA GLN A 90 15.49 -7.90 20.48
C GLN A 90 16.54 -7.95 19.36
N HIS A 91 16.28 -8.67 18.28
CA HIS A 91 17.16 -8.76 17.13
C HIS A 91 17.13 -7.48 16.28
N ARG A 92 18.11 -7.33 15.40
CA ARG A 92 18.12 -6.32 14.36
C ARG A 92 16.87 -6.44 13.50
N LEU A 93 16.03 -5.41 13.47
CA LEU A 93 14.76 -5.43 12.77
C LEU A 93 14.93 -5.34 11.25
N ALA A 94 14.25 -6.19 10.53
CA ALA A 94 14.06 -6.08 9.08
C ALA A 94 12.64 -5.59 8.82
N ILE A 95 12.48 -4.29 8.57
CA ILE A 95 11.21 -3.71 8.14
C ILE A 95 11.03 -4.03 6.67
N VAL A 96 10.00 -4.77 6.33
CA VAL A 96 9.70 -5.20 4.95
C VAL A 96 8.41 -4.53 4.51
N SER A 97 8.53 -3.43 3.77
CA SER A 97 7.36 -2.77 3.20
C SER A 97 6.88 -3.47 1.93
N LEU A 98 5.56 -3.55 1.76
CA LEU A 98 4.98 -4.12 0.56
C LEU A 98 5.04 -3.10 -0.59
N ALA A 99 5.85 -3.40 -1.60
CA ALA A 99 6.08 -2.52 -2.74
C ALA A 99 4.78 -2.39 -3.57
N ARG A 100 4.48 -1.17 -3.95
CA ARG A 100 5.15 0.09 -3.61
C ARG A 100 4.39 0.92 -2.56
N GLY A 101 3.11 0.62 -2.32
CA GLY A 101 2.23 1.45 -1.47
C GLY A 101 2.70 1.56 -0.02
N GLY A 102 3.32 0.50 0.49
CA GLY A 102 3.88 0.45 1.84
C GLY A 102 5.23 1.15 1.99
N THR A 103 5.95 1.44 0.88
CA THR A 103 7.32 1.97 0.95
C THR A 103 7.43 3.28 1.73
N PRO A 104 6.58 4.31 1.51
CA PRO A 104 6.66 5.54 2.30
C PRO A 104 6.50 5.29 3.81
N VAL A 105 5.59 4.37 4.18
CA VAL A 105 5.37 3.99 5.58
C VAL A 105 6.60 3.27 6.15
N GLY A 106 7.17 2.34 5.40
CA GLY A 106 8.38 1.61 5.79
C GLY A 106 9.56 2.53 6.04
N VAL A 107 9.79 3.54 5.18
CA VAL A 107 10.84 4.55 5.36
C VAL A 107 10.64 5.31 6.67
N VAL A 108 9.43 5.83 6.92
CA VAL A 108 9.13 6.61 8.13
C VAL A 108 9.26 5.74 9.38
N VAL A 109 8.66 4.55 9.38
CA VAL A 109 8.71 3.62 10.53
C VAL A 109 10.15 3.19 10.85
N ALA A 110 10.95 2.85 9.85
CA ALA A 110 12.35 2.45 10.05
C ALA A 110 13.19 3.61 10.63
N ARG A 111 12.95 4.83 10.18
CA ARG A 111 13.61 6.03 10.73
C ARG A 111 13.20 6.25 12.19
N LEU A 112 11.91 6.22 12.50
CA LEU A 112 11.43 6.39 13.88
C LEU A 112 11.98 5.30 14.81
N LEU A 113 12.07 4.05 14.36
CA LEU A 113 12.69 2.96 15.11
C LEU A 113 14.15 3.27 15.47
N ARG A 114 14.92 3.82 14.54
CA ARG A 114 16.32 4.19 14.76
C ARG A 114 16.45 5.46 15.61
N GLU A 115 15.75 6.54 15.22
CA GLU A 115 15.95 7.88 15.78
C GLU A 115 15.30 8.05 17.16
N LEU A 116 14.12 7.41 17.40
CA LEU A 116 13.34 7.60 18.62
C LEU A 116 13.41 6.40 19.58
N PHE A 117 13.42 5.17 19.04
CA PHE A 117 13.38 3.96 19.87
C PHE A 117 14.75 3.28 20.01
N GLY A 118 15.82 3.85 19.43
CA GLY A 118 17.18 3.31 19.52
C GLY A 118 17.32 1.89 18.97
N ARG A 119 16.43 1.47 18.06
CA ARG A 119 16.43 0.11 17.50
C ARG A 119 17.29 0.06 16.22
N ASP A 120 18.15 -0.95 16.13
CA ASP A 120 18.80 -1.26 14.84
C ASP A 120 17.74 -1.83 13.89
N ALA A 121 17.36 -1.02 12.89
CA ALA A 121 16.34 -1.33 11.91
C ALA A 121 16.81 -1.04 10.50
N VAL A 122 16.68 -2.03 9.61
CA VAL A 122 16.92 -1.90 8.17
C VAL A 122 15.59 -1.98 7.44
N HIS A 123 15.44 -1.23 6.37
CA HIS A 123 14.21 -1.23 5.59
C HIS A 123 14.46 -1.82 4.20
N TYR A 124 13.67 -2.82 3.87
CA TYR A 124 13.56 -3.44 2.54
C TYR A 124 12.17 -3.18 1.96
N SER A 125 12.09 -2.92 0.66
CA SER A 125 10.81 -2.87 -0.04
C SER A 125 10.69 -4.07 -0.97
N VAL A 126 9.70 -4.93 -0.71
CA VAL A 126 9.55 -6.25 -1.33
C VAL A 126 8.20 -6.34 -2.04
N SER A 127 8.21 -6.96 -3.20
CA SER A 127 7.00 -7.19 -3.98
C SER A 127 6.08 -8.22 -3.35
N ILE A 128 4.77 -7.92 -3.37
CA ILE A 128 3.71 -8.90 -3.21
C ILE A 128 2.72 -8.78 -4.37
N VAL A 129 2.33 -9.90 -4.94
CA VAL A 129 1.40 -9.96 -6.07
C VAL A 129 0.22 -10.85 -5.67
N ARG A 130 -0.99 -10.31 -5.75
CA ARG A 130 -2.19 -11.08 -5.46
C ARG A 130 -2.25 -12.32 -6.35
N ASP A 131 -2.62 -13.47 -5.79
CA ASP A 131 -2.68 -14.78 -6.42
C ASP A 131 -1.30 -15.35 -6.84
N ARG A 132 -0.20 -14.71 -6.42
CA ARG A 132 1.19 -15.12 -6.69
C ARG A 132 2.08 -15.08 -5.45
N GLY A 133 1.62 -14.41 -4.39
CA GLY A 133 2.32 -14.29 -3.11
C GLY A 133 3.39 -13.21 -3.07
N ILE A 134 4.14 -13.24 -1.99
CA ILE A 134 5.30 -12.39 -1.76
C ILE A 134 6.53 -12.95 -2.49
N ASP A 135 7.46 -12.08 -2.87
CA ASP A 135 8.72 -12.47 -3.51
C ASP A 135 9.58 -13.34 -2.59
N ALA A 136 9.59 -14.63 -2.85
CA ALA A 136 10.35 -15.60 -2.07
C ALA A 136 11.88 -15.43 -2.23
N ALA A 137 12.36 -14.95 -3.39
CA ALA A 137 13.78 -14.68 -3.60
C ALA A 137 14.24 -13.51 -2.71
N ALA A 138 13.42 -12.47 -2.58
CA ALA A 138 13.69 -11.35 -1.68
C ALA A 138 13.72 -11.79 -0.21
N LEU A 139 12.82 -12.65 0.23
CA LEU A 139 12.83 -13.19 1.61
C LEU A 139 14.07 -14.04 1.87
N ARG A 140 14.46 -14.92 0.94
CA ARG A 140 15.71 -15.69 1.06
C ARG A 140 16.92 -14.78 1.17
N HIS A 141 16.95 -13.70 0.38
CA HIS A 141 18.02 -12.71 0.43
C HIS A 141 18.12 -12.04 1.81
N ILE A 142 16.98 -11.60 2.38
CA ILE A 142 16.93 -10.99 3.72
C ILE A 142 17.47 -11.96 4.78
N LEU A 143 17.05 -13.21 4.75
CA LEU A 143 17.56 -14.25 5.67
C LEU A 143 19.06 -14.52 5.48
N ALA A 144 19.54 -14.55 4.23
CA ALA A 144 20.96 -14.73 3.91
C ALA A 144 21.84 -13.54 4.36
N LEU A 145 21.28 -12.34 4.54
CA LEU A 145 21.94 -11.19 5.16
C LEU A 145 22.06 -11.31 6.70
N GLY A 146 21.60 -12.42 7.28
CA GLY A 146 21.69 -12.71 8.71
C GLY A 146 20.54 -12.17 9.56
N HIS A 147 19.44 -11.72 8.95
CA HIS A 147 18.25 -11.34 9.73
C HIS A 147 17.57 -12.59 10.32
N HIS A 148 17.23 -12.50 11.62
CA HIS A 148 16.49 -13.56 12.28
C HIS A 148 15.04 -13.59 11.76
N PRO A 149 14.41 -14.75 11.52
CA PRO A 149 13.04 -14.83 11.03
C PRO A 149 12.02 -14.01 11.83
N ASP A 150 12.13 -14.01 13.18
CA ASP A 150 11.25 -13.24 14.08
C ASP A 150 11.46 -11.73 14.01
N SER A 151 12.57 -11.27 13.41
CA SER A 151 12.86 -9.85 13.26
C SER A 151 12.27 -9.24 11.99
N ILE A 152 11.71 -10.07 11.10
CA ILE A 152 11.07 -9.62 9.86
C ILE A 152 9.67 -9.10 10.18
N VAL A 153 9.42 -7.85 9.83
CA VAL A 153 8.14 -7.15 10.10
C VAL A 153 7.59 -6.58 8.80
N PHE A 154 6.47 -7.13 8.35
CA PHE A 154 5.80 -6.65 7.13
C PHE A 154 4.95 -5.42 7.41
N VAL A 155 5.11 -4.36 6.59
CA VAL A 155 4.37 -3.10 6.74
C VAL A 155 3.72 -2.67 5.43
N ASP A 156 2.52 -2.05 5.54
CA ASP A 156 1.83 -1.38 4.43
C ASP A 156 1.06 -0.16 4.95
N GLY A 157 0.48 0.63 4.07
CA GLY A 157 -0.28 1.82 4.43
C GLY A 157 -1.61 1.48 5.08
N TRP A 158 -2.44 0.68 4.43
CA TRP A 158 -3.78 0.34 4.91
C TRP A 158 -4.27 -1.00 4.34
N THR A 159 -5.33 -1.54 4.96
CA THR A 159 -6.09 -2.65 4.39
C THR A 159 -7.59 -2.38 4.42
N GLY A 160 -8.21 -2.38 3.23
CA GLY A 160 -9.65 -2.15 3.06
C GLY A 160 -10.51 -3.41 3.24
N LYS A 161 -10.02 -4.59 2.80
CA LYS A 161 -10.71 -5.90 2.86
C LYS A 161 -9.83 -7.04 3.35
N GLY A 162 -8.60 -6.78 3.73
CA GLY A 162 -7.65 -7.80 4.17
C GLY A 162 -7.14 -8.73 3.06
N VAL A 163 -7.30 -8.40 1.78
CA VAL A 163 -6.86 -9.28 0.67
C VAL A 163 -5.36 -9.49 0.73
N ILE A 164 -4.59 -8.42 0.85
CA ILE A 164 -3.12 -8.50 0.89
C ILE A 164 -2.63 -9.14 2.19
N ALA A 165 -3.30 -8.92 3.31
CA ALA A 165 -2.95 -9.58 4.57
C ALA A 165 -3.11 -11.11 4.48
N ARG A 166 -4.19 -11.59 3.85
CA ARG A 166 -4.39 -13.03 3.59
C ARG A 166 -3.39 -13.59 2.58
N GLU A 167 -3.11 -12.86 1.50
CA GLU A 167 -2.11 -13.25 0.51
C GLU A 167 -0.72 -13.40 1.15
N LEU A 168 -0.35 -12.43 1.99
CA LEU A 168 0.90 -12.48 2.75
C LEU A 168 0.93 -13.70 3.66
N ALA A 169 -0.12 -13.92 4.45
CA ALA A 169 -0.18 -15.03 5.38
C ALA A 169 -0.02 -16.38 4.67
N SER A 170 -0.79 -16.61 3.60
CA SER A 170 -0.72 -17.84 2.81
C SER A 170 0.66 -18.04 2.17
N SER A 171 1.24 -17.00 1.59
CA SER A 171 2.55 -17.11 0.94
C SER A 171 3.70 -17.31 1.93
N ILE A 172 3.64 -16.72 3.12
CA ILE A 172 4.63 -16.95 4.19
C ILE A 172 4.52 -18.37 4.75
N GLU A 173 3.33 -18.91 4.91
CA GLU A 173 3.14 -20.30 5.33
C GLU A 173 3.83 -21.27 4.35
N VAL A 174 3.58 -21.10 3.04
CA VAL A 174 4.25 -21.89 2.00
C VAL A 174 5.76 -21.70 2.02
N PHE A 175 6.22 -20.45 2.20
CA PHE A 175 7.65 -20.14 2.31
C PHE A 175 8.30 -20.85 3.50
N ASN A 176 7.68 -20.78 4.68
CA ASN A 176 8.18 -21.40 5.91
C ASN A 176 8.31 -22.91 5.79
N VAL A 177 7.28 -23.59 5.25
CA VAL A 177 7.32 -25.04 4.99
C VAL A 177 8.45 -25.40 4.02
N ARG A 178 8.57 -24.64 2.91
CA ARG A 178 9.56 -24.93 1.86
C ARG A 178 11.01 -24.73 2.31
N HIS A 179 11.24 -23.75 3.17
CA HIS A 179 12.60 -23.33 3.58
C HIS A 179 12.97 -23.71 5.03
N GLY A 180 12.08 -24.41 5.75
CA GLY A 180 12.33 -24.83 7.14
C GLY A 180 12.53 -23.62 8.08
N THR A 181 11.77 -22.53 7.89
CA THR A 181 11.86 -21.31 8.68
C THR A 181 10.53 -20.97 9.35
N HIS A 182 10.51 -19.89 10.14
CA HIS A 182 9.35 -19.47 10.93
C HIS A 182 9.11 -17.96 10.86
N VAL A 183 9.27 -17.37 9.68
CA VAL A 183 8.97 -15.95 9.44
C VAL A 183 7.53 -15.65 9.82
N GLY A 184 7.32 -14.60 10.62
CA GLY A 184 5.99 -14.18 11.03
C GLY A 184 5.18 -13.61 9.85
N ALA A 185 3.94 -14.10 9.65
CA ALA A 185 3.08 -13.71 8.53
C ALA A 185 2.24 -12.45 8.78
N GLY A 186 2.45 -11.75 9.90
CA GLY A 186 1.61 -10.64 10.33
C GLY A 186 1.86 -9.36 9.56
N LEU A 187 0.83 -8.80 8.92
CA LEU A 187 0.89 -7.48 8.31
C LEU A 187 0.64 -6.37 9.34
N HIS A 188 1.44 -5.31 9.30
CA HIS A 188 1.34 -4.12 10.14
C HIS A 188 0.96 -2.92 9.29
N VAL A 189 -0.09 -2.17 9.67
CA VAL A 189 -0.62 -1.07 8.84
C VAL A 189 -0.94 0.17 9.68
N LEU A 190 -1.03 1.33 9.01
CA LEU A 190 -1.53 2.55 9.65
C LEU A 190 -3.03 2.47 9.91
N SER A 191 -3.81 1.97 8.93
CA SER A 191 -5.26 1.83 9.07
C SER A 191 -5.75 0.44 8.64
N ASP A 192 -6.53 -0.22 9.50
CA ASP A 192 -7.16 -1.51 9.23
C ASP A 192 -8.68 -1.41 9.24
N LEU A 193 -9.28 -1.17 8.10
CA LEU A 193 -10.74 -1.10 7.94
C LEU A 193 -11.42 -2.48 8.01
N ALA A 194 -10.63 -3.55 7.88
CA ALA A 194 -11.13 -4.93 7.75
C ALA A 194 -10.89 -5.80 8.99
N GLY A 195 -10.16 -5.31 10.00
CA GLY A 195 -9.77 -6.13 11.14
C GLY A 195 -8.92 -7.35 10.74
N ALA A 196 -8.10 -7.21 9.69
CA ALA A 196 -7.36 -8.31 9.06
C ALA A 196 -5.84 -8.21 9.28
N ALA A 197 -5.33 -7.06 9.71
CA ALA A 197 -3.93 -6.88 10.04
C ALA A 197 -3.59 -7.52 11.39
N ALA A 198 -2.34 -7.96 11.53
CA ALA A 198 -1.83 -8.44 12.81
C ALA A 198 -1.62 -7.30 13.81
N CYS A 199 -1.34 -6.10 13.28
CA CYS A 199 -1.16 -4.89 14.06
C CYS A 199 -1.56 -3.69 13.22
N ALA A 200 -2.29 -2.74 13.79
CA ALA A 200 -2.66 -1.50 13.14
C ALA A 200 -2.50 -0.33 14.11
N ALA A 201 -2.21 0.86 13.58
CA ALA A 201 -2.20 2.08 14.36
C ALA A 201 -3.62 2.62 14.59
N SER A 202 -4.54 2.41 13.63
CA SER A 202 -5.95 2.80 13.73
C SER A 202 -6.85 1.87 12.91
N CYS A 203 -8.18 2.01 13.07
CA CYS A 203 -9.20 1.42 12.20
C CYS A 203 -10.01 2.49 11.47
N ASP A 204 -9.49 3.71 11.41
CA ASP A 204 -10.20 4.85 10.85
C ASP A 204 -10.01 4.95 9.34
N ASP A 205 -11.09 5.28 8.64
CA ASP A 205 -11.06 5.59 7.22
C ASP A 205 -10.74 7.08 7.03
N TYR A 206 -9.48 7.41 6.79
CA TYR A 206 -9.04 8.77 6.50
C TYR A 206 -8.18 8.79 5.24
N LEU A 207 -7.98 9.97 4.68
CA LEU A 207 -7.14 10.13 3.50
C LEU A 207 -5.65 10.02 3.86
N ILE A 208 -5.03 8.89 3.56
CA ILE A 208 -3.58 8.74 3.59
C ILE A 208 -3.01 9.43 2.34
N PRO A 209 -2.23 10.52 2.47
CA PRO A 209 -1.85 11.36 1.32
C PRO A 209 -1.13 10.60 0.21
N SER A 210 -0.29 9.64 0.55
CA SER A 210 0.42 8.81 -0.44
C SER A 210 -0.49 7.99 -1.35
N SER A 211 -1.81 7.89 -1.05
CA SER A 211 -2.77 7.23 -1.94
C SER A 211 -3.06 7.99 -3.23
N ILE A 212 -2.85 9.31 -3.25
CA ILE A 212 -3.14 10.19 -4.38
C ILE A 212 -2.10 10.05 -5.49
N LEU A 213 -0.83 9.93 -5.13
CA LEU A 213 0.26 9.79 -6.09
C LEU A 213 0.65 8.32 -6.29
N ASN A 214 1.40 8.07 -7.35
CA ASN A 214 1.89 6.75 -7.73
C ASN A 214 3.41 6.64 -7.50
N ALA A 215 4.20 6.55 -8.59
CA ALA A 215 5.65 6.46 -8.53
C ALA A 215 6.27 7.65 -7.78
N THR A 216 5.72 8.84 -7.98
CA THR A 216 6.23 10.11 -7.47
C THR A 216 6.06 10.33 -5.95
N VAL A 217 5.65 9.31 -5.19
CA VAL A 217 5.60 9.31 -3.72
C VAL A 217 6.17 8.02 -3.14
N SER A 218 6.66 7.13 -3.99
CA SER A 218 7.14 5.80 -3.58
C SER A 218 8.44 5.38 -4.24
N GLY A 219 9.38 6.32 -4.37
CA GLY A 219 10.73 6.05 -4.85
C GLY A 219 10.87 6.03 -6.36
N LEU A 220 9.95 6.61 -7.12
CA LEU A 220 9.89 6.63 -8.59
C LEU A 220 9.76 5.24 -9.23
N LEU A 221 9.21 4.27 -8.52
CA LEU A 221 9.04 2.91 -9.01
C LEU A 221 7.64 2.66 -9.58
N SER A 222 7.56 1.84 -10.61
CA SER A 222 6.30 1.26 -11.05
C SER A 222 5.74 0.30 -9.99
N ARG A 223 4.50 -0.13 -10.15
CA ARG A 223 4.09 -1.36 -9.48
C ARG A 223 4.91 -2.53 -10.04
N THR A 224 4.93 -3.62 -9.28
CA THR A 224 5.62 -4.84 -9.65
C THR A 224 5.15 -5.43 -10.98
N VAL A 225 6.10 -5.97 -11.72
CA VAL A 225 5.91 -6.73 -12.96
C VAL A 225 6.57 -8.09 -12.82
N MET A 226 5.86 -9.13 -13.22
CA MET A 226 6.41 -10.47 -13.40
C MET A 226 6.65 -10.69 -14.89
N SER A 227 7.90 -10.53 -15.32
CA SER A 227 8.28 -10.77 -16.71
C SER A 227 8.37 -12.26 -17.01
N GLU A 228 8.17 -12.64 -18.28
CA GLU A 228 8.19 -14.04 -18.71
C GLU A 228 9.59 -14.69 -18.62
N ASP A 229 10.64 -13.87 -18.66
CA ASP A 229 12.04 -14.27 -18.53
C ASP A 229 12.55 -14.39 -17.08
N MET A 230 11.66 -14.18 -16.08
CA MET A 230 12.04 -14.20 -14.67
C MET A 230 12.38 -15.62 -14.21
N ARG A 231 13.56 -15.76 -13.63
CA ARG A 231 14.04 -17.02 -13.04
C ARG A 231 13.55 -17.14 -11.59
N ALA A 232 13.60 -18.34 -11.04
CA ALA A 232 13.16 -18.61 -9.66
C ALA A 232 13.97 -17.87 -8.57
N ASP A 233 15.19 -17.44 -8.88
CA ASP A 233 16.07 -16.70 -7.98
C ASP A 233 16.14 -15.20 -8.27
N ASP A 234 15.43 -14.72 -9.30
CA ASP A 234 15.34 -13.31 -9.61
C ASP A 234 14.30 -12.65 -8.70
N PHE A 235 14.54 -11.40 -8.31
CA PHE A 235 13.54 -10.56 -7.71
C PHE A 235 12.47 -10.18 -8.73
N HIS A 236 11.23 -9.96 -8.24
CA HIS A 236 10.18 -9.42 -9.08
C HIS A 236 10.62 -8.09 -9.72
N GLY A 237 10.13 -7.82 -10.93
CA GLY A 237 10.58 -6.67 -11.72
C GLY A 237 9.85 -5.37 -11.38
N CYS A 238 10.51 -4.25 -11.65
CA CYS A 238 9.91 -2.91 -11.67
C CYS A 238 10.54 -2.05 -12.75
N VAL A 239 9.84 -0.98 -13.14
CA VAL A 239 10.40 0.11 -13.95
C VAL A 239 10.73 1.28 -13.04
N PHE A 240 11.88 1.88 -13.22
CA PHE A 240 12.28 3.11 -12.52
C PHE A 240 11.99 4.31 -13.44
N TYR A 241 11.19 5.26 -12.96
CA TYR A 241 10.72 6.42 -13.72
C TYR A 241 11.58 7.66 -13.43
N GLU A 242 12.84 7.62 -13.82
CA GLU A 242 13.78 8.73 -13.63
C GLU A 242 13.25 10.04 -14.24
N GLN A 243 12.50 9.96 -15.34
CA GLN A 243 11.89 11.11 -16.01
C GLN A 243 10.89 11.88 -15.14
N PHE A 244 10.43 11.32 -14.02
CA PHE A 244 9.52 12.00 -13.08
C PHE A 244 10.26 12.65 -11.89
N ALA A 245 11.59 12.67 -11.88
CA ALA A 245 12.39 13.22 -10.78
C ALA A 245 12.03 14.67 -10.40
N ALA A 246 11.68 15.49 -11.39
CA ALA A 246 11.31 16.90 -11.17
C ALA A 246 10.02 17.07 -10.33
N VAL A 247 9.14 16.07 -10.33
CA VAL A 247 7.85 16.08 -9.60
C VAL A 247 7.80 15.05 -8.48
N ASP A 248 8.94 14.46 -8.14
CA ASP A 248 9.02 13.48 -7.05
C ASP A 248 8.80 14.13 -5.69
N ARG A 249 8.02 13.46 -4.86
CA ARG A 249 7.70 13.85 -3.49
C ARG A 249 8.15 12.81 -2.45
N SER A 250 8.73 11.70 -2.88
CA SER A 250 9.02 10.55 -2.02
C SER A 250 9.82 10.92 -0.78
N GLN A 251 10.98 11.55 -0.98
CA GLN A 251 11.86 11.92 0.12
C GLN A 251 11.28 13.04 0.98
N ALA A 252 10.78 14.12 0.36
CA ALA A 252 10.21 15.26 1.07
C ALA A 252 8.99 14.88 1.91
N PHE A 253 8.15 13.96 1.40
CA PHE A 253 7.00 13.43 2.12
C PHE A 253 7.43 12.63 3.37
N ALA A 254 8.40 11.74 3.22
CA ALA A 254 8.94 10.97 4.35
C ALA A 254 9.58 11.87 5.41
N ASP A 255 10.37 12.87 4.99
CA ASP A 255 11.02 13.83 5.91
C ASP A 255 9.99 14.64 6.70
N ALA A 256 8.92 15.10 6.04
CA ALA A 256 7.84 15.85 6.69
C ALA A 256 7.13 15.00 7.76
N LEU A 257 6.84 13.72 7.45
CA LEU A 257 6.19 12.80 8.41
C LEU A 257 7.09 12.49 9.61
N VAL A 258 8.37 12.21 9.37
CA VAL A 258 9.32 11.95 10.46
C VAL A 258 9.43 13.17 11.38
N ARG A 259 9.60 14.37 10.84
CA ARG A 259 9.65 15.61 11.62
C ARG A 259 8.39 15.76 12.49
N LEU A 260 7.19 15.62 11.91
CA LEU A 260 5.94 15.72 12.66
C LEU A 260 5.81 14.63 13.73
N ALA A 261 6.25 13.41 13.44
CA ALA A 261 6.21 12.32 14.42
C ALA A 261 7.16 12.57 15.60
N LEU A 262 8.36 13.12 15.35
CA LEU A 262 9.30 13.47 16.41
C LEU A 262 8.78 14.62 17.29
N GLU A 263 8.14 15.63 16.68
CA GLU A 263 7.46 16.70 17.41
C GLU A 263 6.33 16.15 18.32
N GLN A 264 5.52 15.23 17.80
CA GLN A 264 4.41 14.61 18.53
C GLN A 264 4.86 13.63 19.62
N ALA A 265 6.01 12.98 19.47
CA ALA A 265 6.56 12.05 20.46
C ALA A 265 6.80 12.73 21.81
N GLN A 266 7.10 14.02 21.83
CA GLN A 266 7.28 14.82 23.05
C GLN A 266 5.96 14.99 23.84
N ALA A 267 4.82 14.92 23.15
CA ALA A 267 3.50 15.13 23.74
C ALA A 267 2.85 13.84 24.32
N GLN A 268 3.54 12.69 24.29
CA GLN A 268 3.04 11.37 24.72
C GLN A 268 1.67 11.02 24.12
N PRO A 269 1.59 10.51 22.88
CA PRO A 269 0.33 10.17 22.26
C PRO A 269 -0.40 9.08 23.04
N ARG A 270 -1.69 9.28 23.32
CA ARG A 270 -2.54 8.28 23.98
C ARG A 270 -2.68 7.06 23.09
N ALA A 271 -2.50 5.87 23.63
CA ALA A 271 -2.85 4.63 22.98
C ALA A 271 -4.37 4.60 22.72
N GLN A 272 -4.77 4.41 21.49
CA GLN A 272 -6.18 4.19 21.12
C GLN A 272 -6.41 2.68 21.03
N ALA A 273 -7.40 2.18 21.76
CA ALA A 273 -7.79 0.79 21.65
C ALA A 273 -8.33 0.51 20.23
N ILE A 274 -7.84 -0.55 19.61
CA ILE A 274 -8.28 -0.99 18.29
C ILE A 274 -9.19 -2.19 18.48
N ASP A 275 -10.43 -2.07 18.03
CA ASP A 275 -11.40 -3.17 18.01
C ASP A 275 -11.39 -3.85 16.63
N ALA A 276 -10.41 -4.71 16.38
CA ALA A 276 -10.29 -5.46 15.15
C ALA A 276 -11.48 -6.41 14.88
N PRO A 277 -12.05 -7.10 15.89
CA PRO A 277 -13.27 -7.88 15.73
C PRO A 277 -14.45 -7.04 15.21
N ALA A 278 -14.70 -5.86 15.80
CA ALA A 278 -15.77 -4.98 15.35
C ALA A 278 -15.52 -4.45 13.92
N ALA A 279 -14.29 -4.05 13.60
CA ALA A 279 -13.91 -3.65 12.24
C ALA A 279 -14.15 -4.78 11.22
N ARG A 280 -13.81 -6.02 11.57
CA ARG A 280 -14.05 -7.21 10.73
C ARG A 280 -15.53 -7.45 10.49
N ALA A 281 -16.34 -7.46 11.54
CA ALA A 281 -17.78 -7.67 11.45
C ALA A 281 -18.44 -6.58 10.58
N ARG A 282 -18.09 -5.31 10.80
CA ARG A 282 -18.55 -4.17 10.01
C ARG A 282 -18.20 -4.33 8.53
N SER A 283 -16.95 -4.68 8.22
CA SER A 283 -16.46 -4.87 6.86
C SER A 283 -17.21 -6.00 6.15
N GLN A 284 -17.35 -7.16 6.77
CA GLN A 284 -18.03 -8.32 6.20
C GLN A 284 -19.50 -8.01 5.92
N THR A 285 -20.21 -7.41 6.88
CA THR A 285 -21.62 -7.05 6.76
C THR A 285 -21.83 -6.06 5.61
N TYR A 286 -20.99 -5.01 5.55
CA TYR A 286 -21.11 -4.02 4.49
C TYR A 286 -20.84 -4.62 3.10
N ILE A 287 -19.76 -5.37 2.94
CA ILE A 287 -19.38 -5.96 1.64
C ILE A 287 -20.48 -6.87 1.12
N ALA A 288 -21.02 -7.77 1.98
CA ALA A 288 -22.12 -8.66 1.61
C ALA A 288 -23.39 -7.87 1.23
N GLY A 289 -23.71 -6.79 1.94
CA GLY A 289 -24.81 -5.89 1.63
C GLY A 289 -24.61 -5.13 0.31
N ALA A 290 -23.43 -4.59 0.08
CA ALA A 290 -23.06 -3.88 -1.14
C ALA A 290 -23.13 -4.77 -2.38
N MET A 291 -22.63 -6.00 -2.29
CA MET A 291 -22.72 -6.96 -3.40
C MET A 291 -24.18 -7.20 -3.83
N ARG A 292 -25.10 -7.38 -2.87
CA ARG A 292 -26.55 -7.53 -3.16
C ARG A 292 -27.15 -6.24 -3.71
N ARG A 293 -26.90 -5.08 -3.05
CA ARG A 293 -27.47 -3.78 -3.42
C ARG A 293 -27.10 -3.37 -4.85
N TYR A 294 -25.86 -3.60 -5.23
CA TYR A 294 -25.32 -3.15 -6.51
C TYR A 294 -25.22 -4.26 -7.57
N GLY A 295 -25.70 -5.46 -7.27
CA GLY A 295 -25.67 -6.59 -8.21
C GLY A 295 -24.24 -7.03 -8.60
N VAL A 296 -23.29 -6.98 -7.65
CA VAL A 296 -21.89 -7.32 -7.91
C VAL A 296 -21.61 -8.76 -7.49
N ALA A 297 -21.22 -9.61 -8.44
CA ALA A 297 -20.91 -11.01 -8.18
C ALA A 297 -19.48 -11.22 -7.63
N ASP A 298 -18.51 -10.41 -8.09
CA ASP A 298 -17.12 -10.50 -7.63
C ASP A 298 -16.85 -9.49 -6.51
N VAL A 299 -16.55 -9.97 -5.32
CA VAL A 299 -16.16 -9.17 -4.15
C VAL A 299 -14.99 -8.23 -4.44
N ASN A 300 -14.14 -8.55 -5.41
CA ASN A 300 -13.00 -7.73 -5.78
C ASN A 300 -13.39 -6.41 -6.46
N LEU A 301 -14.61 -6.31 -6.97
CA LEU A 301 -15.13 -5.08 -7.59
C LEU A 301 -15.64 -4.07 -6.55
N VAL A 302 -15.89 -4.48 -5.29
CA VAL A 302 -16.23 -3.56 -4.19
C VAL A 302 -14.96 -3.09 -3.49
N LYS A 303 -14.78 -1.78 -3.38
CA LYS A 303 -13.55 -1.14 -2.88
C LYS A 303 -13.85 -0.18 -1.74
N PRO A 304 -13.92 -0.66 -0.49
CA PRO A 304 -14.22 0.16 0.68
C PRO A 304 -13.02 0.99 1.13
N GLY A 305 -13.32 2.17 1.62
CA GLY A 305 -12.37 3.13 2.16
C GLY A 305 -11.83 4.12 1.12
N ILE A 306 -11.45 5.30 1.61
CA ILE A 306 -10.93 6.42 0.80
C ILE A 306 -9.74 5.98 -0.06
N GLY A 307 -8.76 5.30 0.53
CA GLY A 307 -7.55 4.87 -0.18
C GLY A 307 -7.83 3.91 -1.34
N GLU A 308 -8.74 2.95 -1.16
CA GLU A 308 -9.14 2.03 -2.23
C GLU A 308 -9.99 2.74 -3.30
N ALA A 309 -10.93 3.62 -2.89
CA ALA A 309 -11.73 4.42 -3.82
C ALA A 309 -10.86 5.34 -4.68
N THR A 310 -9.87 5.99 -4.09
CA THR A 310 -8.87 6.80 -4.80
C THR A 310 -8.13 5.97 -5.85
N ARG A 311 -7.66 4.78 -5.48
CA ARG A 311 -6.98 3.87 -6.42
C ARG A 311 -7.86 3.43 -7.58
N VAL A 312 -9.15 3.24 -7.36
CA VAL A 312 -10.09 2.90 -8.45
C VAL A 312 -10.18 4.06 -9.44
N LEU A 313 -10.44 5.25 -8.95
CA LEU A 313 -10.53 6.45 -9.80
C LEU A 313 -9.23 6.73 -10.57
N LEU A 314 -8.09 6.43 -9.98
CA LEU A 314 -6.79 6.66 -10.64
C LEU A 314 -6.36 5.58 -11.64
N ARG A 315 -6.76 4.32 -11.41
CA ARG A 315 -6.07 3.16 -12.04
C ARG A 315 -6.98 2.12 -12.69
N ARG A 316 -8.31 2.24 -12.48
CA ARG A 316 -9.29 1.27 -12.95
C ARG A 316 -10.40 1.96 -13.75
N VAL A 317 -11.35 1.18 -14.22
CA VAL A 317 -12.60 1.72 -14.81
C VAL A 317 -13.65 1.75 -13.71
N PRO A 318 -13.92 2.92 -13.11
CA PRO A 318 -14.92 3.05 -12.04
C PRO A 318 -16.33 2.95 -12.61
N ARG A 319 -17.24 2.31 -11.85
CA ARG A 319 -18.68 2.24 -12.12
C ARG A 319 -19.45 3.28 -11.31
N LEU A 320 -19.10 3.39 -10.02
CA LEU A 320 -19.82 4.21 -9.05
C LEU A 320 -18.88 4.58 -7.90
N VAL A 321 -19.04 5.76 -7.36
CA VAL A 321 -18.48 6.17 -6.06
C VAL A 321 -19.62 6.41 -5.09
N VAL A 322 -19.55 5.82 -3.90
CA VAL A 322 -20.50 6.07 -2.80
C VAL A 322 -19.77 6.86 -1.73
N LEU A 323 -20.30 8.00 -1.33
CA LEU A 323 -19.75 8.87 -0.29
C LEU A 323 -20.71 8.95 0.89
N ARG A 324 -20.16 8.90 2.12
CA ARG A 324 -20.98 9.12 3.33
C ARG A 324 -21.39 10.58 3.48
N ASP A 325 -20.46 11.48 3.29
CA ASP A 325 -20.66 12.93 3.30
C ASP A 325 -19.78 13.56 2.19
N PRO A 326 -20.38 14.12 1.13
CA PRO A 326 -19.63 14.70 0.01
C PRO A 326 -18.89 16.00 0.39
N HIS A 327 -19.22 16.60 1.53
CA HIS A 327 -18.58 17.83 2.02
C HIS A 327 -17.42 17.57 2.96
N ALA A 328 -17.19 16.32 3.36
CA ALA A 328 -16.05 15.97 4.21
C ALA A 328 -14.72 16.27 3.49
N PRO A 329 -13.77 16.96 4.13
CA PRO A 329 -12.49 17.32 3.51
C PRO A 329 -11.72 16.13 2.95
N ASP A 330 -11.80 14.98 3.62
CA ASP A 330 -11.09 13.76 3.25
C ASP A 330 -11.57 13.13 1.94
N VAL A 331 -12.75 13.47 1.43
CA VAL A 331 -13.32 12.96 0.18
C VAL A 331 -13.37 13.98 -0.95
N ALA A 332 -12.97 15.24 -0.72
CA ALA A 332 -13.04 16.30 -1.72
C ALA A 332 -12.32 15.93 -3.03
N HIS A 333 -11.17 15.25 -2.95
CA HIS A 333 -10.44 14.77 -4.11
C HIS A 333 -11.20 13.66 -4.88
N LEU A 334 -11.98 12.82 -4.18
CA LEU A 334 -12.79 11.78 -4.83
C LEU A 334 -13.94 12.41 -5.61
N ALA A 335 -14.61 13.41 -5.05
CA ALA A 335 -15.64 14.16 -5.75
C ALA A 335 -15.10 14.83 -7.02
N ALA A 336 -13.96 15.52 -6.90
CA ALA A 336 -13.29 16.15 -8.05
C ALA A 336 -12.86 15.14 -9.13
N LEU A 337 -12.33 13.97 -8.74
CA LEU A 337 -11.94 12.91 -9.67
C LEU A 337 -13.16 12.24 -10.32
N ALA A 338 -14.22 12.03 -9.58
CA ALA A 338 -15.46 11.44 -10.10
C ALA A 338 -16.10 12.36 -11.15
N GLU A 339 -16.14 13.68 -10.89
CA GLU A 339 -16.62 14.70 -11.83
C GLU A 339 -15.79 14.69 -13.12
N GLU A 340 -14.45 14.76 -13.01
CA GLU A 340 -13.52 14.74 -14.16
C GLU A 340 -13.73 13.52 -15.04
N LYS A 341 -13.94 12.36 -14.42
CA LYS A 341 -14.10 11.08 -15.12
C LYS A 341 -15.55 10.76 -15.46
N ARG A 342 -16.48 11.65 -15.12
CA ARG A 342 -17.93 11.47 -15.31
C ARG A 342 -18.45 10.17 -14.67
N VAL A 343 -17.94 9.87 -13.48
CA VAL A 343 -18.36 8.71 -12.68
C VAL A 343 -19.55 9.12 -11.81
N PRO A 344 -20.64 8.36 -11.79
CA PRO A 344 -21.77 8.63 -10.89
C PRO A 344 -21.32 8.64 -9.42
N VAL A 345 -21.88 9.55 -8.64
CA VAL A 345 -21.68 9.63 -7.19
C VAL A 345 -23.02 9.43 -6.50
N GLU A 346 -23.08 8.50 -5.58
CA GLU A 346 -24.21 8.26 -4.68
C GLU A 346 -23.85 8.71 -3.27
N ILE A 347 -24.80 9.32 -2.56
CA ILE A 347 -24.64 9.73 -1.17
C ILE A 347 -25.39 8.74 -0.28
N ASP A 348 -24.67 8.14 0.66
CA ASP A 348 -25.24 7.22 1.66
C ASP A 348 -24.75 7.65 3.07
N PRO A 349 -25.55 8.44 3.83
CA PRO A 349 -25.17 8.88 5.18
C PRO A 349 -24.92 7.74 6.18
N HIS A 350 -25.42 6.52 5.87
CA HIS A 350 -25.24 5.33 6.71
C HIS A 350 -24.03 4.49 6.29
N LEU A 351 -23.25 4.93 5.29
CA LEU A 351 -22.05 4.26 4.85
C LEU A 351 -21.06 4.10 6.04
N PRO A 352 -20.59 2.89 6.36
CA PRO A 352 -19.66 2.68 7.49
C PRO A 352 -18.24 3.20 7.21
N TYR A 353 -17.97 3.61 5.99
CA TYR A 353 -16.74 4.23 5.52
C TYR A 353 -17.00 5.68 5.07
N HIS A 354 -15.95 6.46 4.85
CA HIS A 354 -16.11 7.77 4.22
C HIS A 354 -16.40 7.65 2.72
N ALA A 355 -15.83 6.63 2.09
CA ALA A 355 -16.04 6.37 0.67
C ALA A 355 -15.99 4.88 0.33
N VAL A 356 -16.69 4.49 -0.72
CA VAL A 356 -16.57 3.19 -1.38
C VAL A 356 -16.60 3.41 -2.88
N SER A 357 -15.80 2.68 -3.64
CA SER A 357 -15.90 2.67 -5.10
C SER A 357 -16.23 1.27 -5.62
N LEU A 358 -17.05 1.23 -6.67
CA LEU A 358 -17.33 0.02 -7.43
C LEU A 358 -16.58 0.08 -8.77
N ILE A 359 -15.96 -1.04 -9.14
CA ILE A 359 -15.29 -1.19 -10.43
C ILE A 359 -16.32 -1.75 -11.43
N ARG A 360 -16.28 -1.27 -12.67
CA ARG A 360 -17.11 -1.80 -13.76
C ARG A 360 -16.72 -3.25 -14.06
N SER A 361 -17.72 -4.12 -14.14
CA SER A 361 -17.53 -5.50 -14.61
C SER A 361 -17.66 -5.59 -16.12
N ALA A 362 -17.20 -6.70 -16.72
CA ALA A 362 -17.39 -6.96 -18.14
C ALA A 362 -18.88 -7.09 -18.53
N SER A 363 -19.74 -7.40 -17.55
CA SER A 363 -21.18 -7.51 -17.72
C SER A 363 -21.94 -6.18 -17.63
N ASP A 364 -21.26 -5.08 -17.31
CA ASP A 364 -21.84 -3.73 -17.17
C ASP A 364 -21.79 -2.95 -18.52
N GLY A 365 -21.47 -3.61 -19.65
CA GLY A 365 -21.31 -3.03 -20.97
C GLY A 365 -22.60 -2.96 -21.77
#